data_e736da83120f8e218f39204716d4f70d
#
_entry.id   e736da83120f8e218f39204716d4f70d
#
_cell.length_a   1.000
_cell.length_b   1.000
_cell.length_c   1.000
_cell.angle_alpha   90.00
_cell.angle_beta   90.00
_cell.angle_gamma   90.00
#
_symmetry.space_group_name_H-M   'P 1'
#
loop_
_entity.id
_entity.type
_entity.pdbx_description
1 polymer ?
#
loop_
_entity_poly.entity_id
_entity_poly.type
_entity_poly.pdbx_seq_one_letter_code
_entity_poly.pdbx_strand_id
1 'polypeptide(L)'
;MAGEIKCERVAYTTCRSNPCQNDGACRLIVSTGQEVCYCRRGYSGPHCSVELDSECYNSRGADYRGVARTTVSGGRCLAWNSDLLYDELHVGTVDASPLQGLGDHAFCRNPDGDKMPWCYTLSDGAISWDYCRLPSCRMAVSSSRRIIPFNLPPLVKTPRPSTPSKRPVCGKRHKKRLAVARGRILGGNSALPGTHPWMVAIYVGERDFCAGTLVSSCWIVSAAHCFFRNPLLSQIRVVLGQQRFNVTDHNARTFGVDKYIFPKQFSVFNPTLHDIVLIKLKKQDGRCAKRTPFISPICLPDKNTTFPDYFCCTISGWGHMHEKAQGYSSLQEAGVRLIPHDTCRKPDVYSNHVTDGMLCAGLGKCADACQGDSGGPLACTRDDVSFLYGIISWGEGCGRSGKPGVYTNVVKYIDWINSVIKRKTVKGSRS
;
A
#
# COMPACT_ATOMS: atom_id res chain seq x y z
N MET A 1 -56.18 -30.78 2.62
CA MET A 1 -55.27 -31.83 3.14
C MET A 1 -53.96 -31.15 3.54
N ALA A 2 -53.82 -30.88 4.83
CA ALA A 2 -52.57 -30.34 5.37
C ALA A 2 -51.58 -31.49 5.58
N GLY A 3 -50.54 -31.54 4.78
CA GLY A 3 -49.45 -32.52 4.96
C GLY A 3 -48.65 -32.20 6.20
N GLU A 4 -48.66 -33.09 7.20
CA GLU A 4 -47.76 -33.03 8.34
C GLU A 4 -46.31 -33.09 7.85
N ILE A 5 -45.54 -32.02 8.10
CA ILE A 5 -44.11 -32.00 7.91
C ILE A 5 -43.51 -32.83 9.07
N LYS A 6 -43.18 -34.09 8.84
CA LYS A 6 -42.41 -34.91 9.77
C LYS A 6 -40.98 -34.41 9.76
N CYS A 7 -40.54 -33.78 10.83
CA CYS A 7 -39.12 -33.56 11.09
C CYS A 7 -38.42 -34.89 11.35
N GLU A 8 -37.73 -35.46 10.37
CA GLU A 8 -36.87 -36.61 10.59
C GLU A 8 -35.64 -36.20 11.42
N ARG A 9 -35.40 -36.95 12.50
CA ARG A 9 -34.16 -36.76 13.28
C ARG A 9 -32.99 -37.20 12.44
N VAL A 10 -32.08 -36.26 12.15
CA VAL A 10 -30.82 -36.55 11.46
C VAL A 10 -29.95 -37.44 12.37
N ALA A 11 -29.54 -38.59 11.87
CA ALA A 11 -28.64 -39.49 12.58
C ALA A 11 -27.22 -38.98 12.50
N TYR A 12 -26.49 -38.93 13.62
CA TYR A 12 -25.10 -38.50 13.72
C TYR A 12 -24.22 -39.62 14.25
N THR A 13 -22.98 -39.65 13.78
CA THR A 13 -21.86 -40.38 14.38
C THR A 13 -20.71 -39.43 14.72
N THR A 14 -19.76 -39.89 15.49
CA THR A 14 -18.56 -39.10 15.81
C THR A 14 -17.60 -39.07 14.62
N CYS A 15 -16.95 -37.93 14.38
CA CYS A 15 -15.92 -37.81 13.35
C CYS A 15 -14.65 -38.60 13.74
N ARG A 16 -13.83 -38.97 12.75
CA ARG A 16 -12.52 -39.66 12.99
C ARG A 16 -11.52 -38.73 13.67
N SER A 17 -11.54 -37.45 13.36
CA SER A 17 -10.76 -36.39 14.02
C SER A 17 -11.70 -35.24 14.36
N ASN A 18 -11.41 -34.47 15.39
CA ASN A 18 -12.22 -33.31 15.75
C ASN A 18 -11.59 -32.02 15.17
N PRO A 19 -12.12 -31.46 14.09
CA PRO A 19 -11.64 -30.21 13.52
C PRO A 19 -12.19 -28.96 14.25
N CYS A 20 -13.12 -29.16 15.23
CA CYS A 20 -13.80 -28.08 15.89
C CYS A 20 -12.92 -27.46 16.98
N GLN A 21 -12.83 -26.13 16.97
CA GLN A 21 -12.12 -25.32 17.95
C GLN A 21 -12.98 -25.08 19.22
N ASN A 22 -12.38 -24.51 20.25
CA ASN A 22 -13.05 -24.05 21.47
C ASN A 22 -13.95 -25.13 22.10
N ASP A 23 -13.41 -26.35 22.17
CA ASP A 23 -14.09 -27.55 22.72
C ASP A 23 -15.42 -27.88 22.01
N GLY A 24 -15.59 -27.48 20.76
CA GLY A 24 -16.69 -27.91 19.92
C GLY A 24 -16.64 -29.42 19.65
N ALA A 25 -17.79 -30.04 19.48
CA ALA A 25 -17.91 -31.48 19.19
C ALA A 25 -18.17 -31.70 17.68
N CYS A 26 -17.33 -32.52 17.04
CA CYS A 26 -17.57 -32.87 15.64
C CYS A 26 -18.63 -34.00 15.55
N ARG A 27 -19.54 -33.84 14.58
CA ARG A 27 -20.64 -34.77 14.24
C ARG A 27 -20.58 -35.06 12.75
N LEU A 28 -20.63 -36.33 12.40
CA LEU A 28 -20.79 -36.78 11.02
C LEU A 28 -22.27 -36.99 10.72
N ILE A 29 -22.81 -36.27 9.74
CA ILE A 29 -24.18 -36.48 9.26
C ILE A 29 -24.20 -37.75 8.41
N VAL A 30 -24.85 -38.82 8.89
CA VAL A 30 -24.80 -40.15 8.26
C VAL A 30 -25.35 -40.14 6.84
N SER A 31 -26.38 -39.33 6.56
CA SER A 31 -27.01 -39.27 5.23
C SER A 31 -26.18 -38.61 4.15
N THR A 32 -25.31 -37.64 4.51
CA THR A 32 -24.50 -36.86 3.56
C THR A 32 -23.01 -37.13 3.64
N GLY A 33 -22.56 -37.79 4.72
CA GLY A 33 -21.13 -37.94 5.03
C GLY A 33 -20.44 -36.64 5.41
N GLN A 34 -21.17 -35.55 5.66
CA GLN A 34 -20.63 -34.24 5.97
C GLN A 34 -20.28 -34.13 7.46
N GLU A 35 -19.09 -33.64 7.76
CA GLU A 35 -18.67 -33.30 9.11
C GLU A 35 -19.18 -31.90 9.48
N VAL A 36 -19.79 -31.77 10.67
CA VAL A 36 -20.32 -30.51 11.19
C VAL A 36 -19.89 -30.34 12.65
N CYS A 37 -19.55 -29.12 13.03
CA CYS A 37 -19.20 -28.79 14.40
C CYS A 37 -20.43 -28.34 15.20
N TYR A 38 -20.63 -28.97 16.35
CA TYR A 38 -21.54 -28.49 17.38
C TYR A 38 -20.77 -27.61 18.35
N CYS A 39 -20.97 -26.30 18.25
CA CYS A 39 -20.22 -25.34 19.04
C CYS A 39 -20.81 -25.17 20.46
N ARG A 40 -19.94 -24.91 21.43
CA ARG A 40 -20.35 -24.48 22.77
C ARG A 40 -21.05 -23.12 22.69
N ARG A 41 -21.83 -22.82 23.73
CA ARG A 41 -22.44 -21.49 23.91
C ARG A 41 -21.36 -20.40 23.90
N GLY A 42 -21.62 -19.31 23.17
CA GLY A 42 -20.65 -18.22 22.96
C GLY A 42 -19.74 -18.38 21.73
N TYR A 43 -19.80 -19.53 21.04
CA TYR A 43 -19.03 -19.78 19.82
C TYR A 43 -19.92 -20.16 18.64
N SER A 44 -19.44 -19.86 17.42
CA SER A 44 -20.14 -20.17 16.18
C SER A 44 -19.18 -20.37 15.01
N GLY A 45 -19.73 -20.60 13.81
CA GLY A 45 -19.01 -20.83 12.57
C GLY A 45 -18.70 -22.31 12.31
N PRO A 46 -18.23 -22.66 11.09
CA PRO A 46 -18.04 -24.05 10.66
C PRO A 46 -17.09 -24.86 11.57
N HIS A 47 -16.14 -24.18 12.19
CA HIS A 47 -15.15 -24.79 13.09
C HIS A 47 -15.22 -24.25 14.53
N CYS A 48 -16.33 -23.61 14.92
CA CYS A 48 -16.48 -22.97 16.24
C CYS A 48 -15.40 -21.92 16.56
N SER A 49 -14.89 -21.25 15.55
CA SER A 49 -13.77 -20.29 15.66
C SER A 49 -14.22 -18.85 15.89
N VAL A 50 -15.53 -18.57 15.86
CA VAL A 50 -16.11 -17.24 16.03
C VAL A 50 -16.62 -17.07 17.44
N GLU A 51 -16.16 -16.02 18.14
CA GLU A 51 -16.56 -15.64 19.50
C GLU A 51 -17.71 -14.63 19.45
N LEU A 52 -18.88 -15.00 19.95
CA LEU A 52 -20.09 -14.15 19.85
C LEU A 52 -20.05 -12.96 20.83
N ASP A 53 -19.39 -13.12 21.97
CA ASP A 53 -19.38 -12.16 23.07
C ASP A 53 -18.11 -11.28 23.12
N SER A 54 -17.27 -11.35 22.09
CA SER A 54 -15.99 -10.58 22.04
C SER A 54 -16.22 -9.15 21.55
N GLU A 55 -16.37 -8.20 22.47
CA GLU A 55 -16.67 -6.78 22.18
C GLU A 55 -15.44 -5.87 22.04
N CYS A 56 -14.24 -6.37 22.35
CA CYS A 56 -12.99 -5.61 22.31
C CYS A 56 -11.82 -6.48 21.84
N TYR A 57 -10.69 -5.87 21.50
CA TYR A 57 -9.49 -6.61 21.09
C TYR A 57 -8.31 -6.37 22.05
N ASN A 58 -7.48 -7.39 22.26
CA ASN A 58 -6.25 -7.29 23.03
C ASN A 58 -5.05 -6.94 22.14
N SER A 59 -4.05 -6.25 22.69
CA SER A 59 -2.82 -5.89 22.00
C SER A 59 -3.05 -5.20 20.65
N ARG A 60 -2.88 -5.92 19.54
CA ARG A 60 -3.18 -5.46 18.17
C ARG A 60 -4.40 -6.16 17.57
N GLY A 61 -5.00 -7.11 18.29
CA GLY A 61 -6.17 -7.85 17.82
C GLY A 61 -5.85 -8.94 16.79
N ALA A 62 -4.65 -9.49 16.75
CA ALA A 62 -4.33 -10.65 15.91
C ALA A 62 -5.19 -11.87 16.28
N ASP A 63 -5.50 -11.99 17.57
CA ASP A 63 -6.32 -13.08 18.13
C ASP A 63 -7.81 -12.73 18.21
N TYR A 64 -8.21 -11.58 17.69
CA TYR A 64 -9.64 -11.19 17.69
C TYR A 64 -10.46 -12.15 16.81
N ARG A 65 -11.49 -12.76 17.40
CA ARG A 65 -12.40 -13.70 16.73
C ARG A 65 -13.87 -13.29 16.86
N GLY A 66 -14.14 -12.06 17.32
CA GLY A 66 -15.51 -11.55 17.50
C GLY A 66 -16.25 -11.25 16.20
N VAL A 67 -17.45 -10.72 16.35
CA VAL A 67 -18.45 -10.51 15.28
C VAL A 67 -18.57 -9.06 14.78
N ALA A 68 -17.67 -8.16 15.20
CA ALA A 68 -17.65 -6.80 14.69
C ALA A 68 -17.48 -6.80 13.17
N ARG A 69 -18.28 -5.99 12.44
CA ARG A 69 -18.33 -5.93 10.98
C ARG A 69 -18.54 -4.51 10.43
N THR A 70 -18.21 -3.50 11.22
CA THR A 70 -18.36 -2.09 10.83
C THR A 70 -17.05 -1.37 11.05
N THR A 71 -16.65 -0.55 10.10
CA THR A 71 -15.42 0.22 10.15
C THR A 71 -15.58 1.55 10.90
N VAL A 72 -14.45 2.21 11.19
CA VAL A 72 -14.43 3.53 11.83
C VAL A 72 -15.16 4.57 10.98
N SER A 73 -15.06 4.50 9.66
CA SER A 73 -15.79 5.35 8.71
C SER A 73 -17.28 4.98 8.56
N GLY A 74 -17.76 3.91 9.21
CA GLY A 74 -19.14 3.44 9.12
C GLY A 74 -19.41 2.46 7.97
N GLY A 75 -18.38 2.10 7.19
CA GLY A 75 -18.49 1.12 6.12
C GLY A 75 -18.79 -0.29 6.66
N ARG A 76 -19.55 -1.10 5.90
CA ARG A 76 -19.76 -2.52 6.20
C ARG A 76 -18.60 -3.34 5.64
N CYS A 77 -18.14 -4.32 6.40
CA CYS A 77 -17.14 -5.27 5.95
C CYS A 77 -17.68 -6.16 4.82
N LEU A 78 -16.84 -6.48 3.84
CA LEU A 78 -17.06 -7.55 2.87
C LEU A 78 -16.70 -8.90 3.49
N ALA A 79 -17.37 -9.97 3.06
CA ALA A 79 -16.95 -11.32 3.42
C ALA A 79 -15.55 -11.59 2.88
N TRP A 80 -14.70 -12.29 3.66
CA TRP A 80 -13.31 -12.56 3.30
C TRP A 80 -13.19 -13.49 2.06
N ASN A 81 -14.22 -14.28 1.78
CA ASN A 81 -14.36 -15.12 0.59
C ASN A 81 -15.25 -14.49 -0.50
N SER A 82 -15.51 -13.18 -0.48
CA SER A 82 -16.30 -12.50 -1.50
C SER A 82 -15.62 -12.56 -2.85
N ASP A 83 -16.36 -12.87 -3.91
CA ASP A 83 -15.86 -12.84 -5.29
C ASP A 83 -15.30 -11.48 -5.70
N LEU A 84 -15.78 -10.39 -5.08
CA LEU A 84 -15.24 -9.04 -5.26
C LEU A 84 -13.77 -8.93 -4.82
N LEU A 85 -13.31 -9.80 -3.92
CA LEU A 85 -11.95 -9.83 -3.41
C LEU A 85 -11.06 -10.83 -4.17
N TYR A 86 -11.53 -11.42 -5.25
CA TYR A 86 -10.81 -12.46 -5.99
C TYR A 86 -9.41 -12.00 -6.45
N ASP A 87 -9.30 -10.77 -6.94
CA ASP A 87 -8.02 -10.18 -7.35
C ASP A 87 -7.16 -9.73 -6.16
N GLU A 88 -7.77 -9.50 -5.00
CA GLU A 88 -7.12 -9.02 -3.77
C GLU A 88 -6.77 -10.16 -2.81
N LEU A 89 -7.60 -11.20 -2.79
CA LEU A 89 -7.46 -12.40 -1.99
C LEU A 89 -7.64 -13.62 -2.88
N HIS A 90 -6.65 -14.48 -2.97
CA HIS A 90 -6.90 -15.82 -3.51
C HIS A 90 -7.83 -16.58 -2.55
N VAL A 91 -9.01 -16.96 -3.03
CA VAL A 91 -10.01 -17.71 -2.26
C VAL A 91 -9.39 -18.95 -1.62
N GLY A 92 -8.53 -19.68 -2.33
CA GLY A 92 -7.79 -20.82 -1.79
C GLY A 92 -6.81 -20.50 -0.65
N THR A 93 -6.40 -19.23 -0.48
CA THR A 93 -5.56 -18.80 0.64
C THR A 93 -6.41 -18.54 1.89
N VAL A 94 -7.67 -18.13 1.70
CA VAL A 94 -8.63 -17.91 2.80
C VAL A 94 -9.06 -19.26 3.37
N ASP A 95 -9.30 -20.25 2.52
CA ASP A 95 -9.67 -21.62 2.93
C ASP A 95 -8.50 -22.36 3.60
N ALA A 96 -7.26 -22.07 3.22
CA ALA A 96 -6.06 -22.70 3.80
C ALA A 96 -5.60 -22.05 5.12
N SER A 97 -6.25 -20.98 5.61
CA SER A 97 -5.82 -20.24 6.80
C SER A 97 -6.87 -20.14 7.91
N PRO A 98 -7.46 -21.25 8.40
CA PRO A 98 -8.37 -21.23 9.55
C PRO A 98 -7.68 -20.66 10.81
N LEU A 99 -6.34 -20.72 10.89
CA LEU A 99 -5.54 -20.18 11.99
C LEU A 99 -5.61 -18.65 12.10
N GLN A 100 -5.87 -17.92 11.02
CA GLN A 100 -6.01 -16.47 11.04
C GLN A 100 -7.47 -16.02 11.29
N GLY A 101 -8.40 -16.97 11.42
CA GLY A 101 -9.80 -16.71 11.64
C GLY A 101 -10.53 -16.06 10.46
N LEU A 102 -9.98 -16.21 9.25
CA LEU A 102 -10.62 -15.82 8.00
C LEU A 102 -11.54 -16.95 7.55
N GLY A 103 -12.61 -16.62 6.79
CA GLY A 103 -13.56 -17.61 6.33
C GLY A 103 -14.78 -16.96 5.68
N ASP A 104 -15.87 -17.75 5.56
CA ASP A 104 -17.14 -17.28 5.01
C ASP A 104 -17.88 -16.37 6.00
N HIS A 105 -17.30 -15.22 6.24
CA HIS A 105 -17.88 -14.18 7.09
C HIS A 105 -17.27 -12.81 6.82
N ALA A 106 -18.02 -11.76 7.16
CA ALA A 106 -17.64 -10.35 7.03
C ALA A 106 -17.18 -9.73 8.37
N PHE A 107 -16.50 -10.50 9.22
CA PHE A 107 -16.07 -9.99 10.51
C PHE A 107 -14.66 -9.39 10.45
N CYS A 108 -14.42 -8.39 11.28
CA CYS A 108 -13.11 -7.77 11.47
C CYS A 108 -12.05 -8.77 11.89
N ARG A 109 -10.86 -8.71 11.29
CA ARG A 109 -9.71 -9.56 11.63
C ARG A 109 -8.43 -8.74 11.52
N ASN A 110 -7.32 -9.30 11.99
CA ASN A 110 -6.01 -8.69 11.83
C ASN A 110 -4.98 -9.72 11.32
N PRO A 111 -5.14 -10.20 10.08
CA PRO A 111 -4.29 -11.27 9.54
C PRO A 111 -2.85 -10.84 9.27
N ASP A 112 -2.59 -9.56 9.09
CA ASP A 112 -1.27 -8.98 8.78
C ASP A 112 -0.55 -8.38 10.00
N GLY A 113 -1.14 -8.51 11.21
CA GLY A 113 -0.57 -8.01 12.46
C GLY A 113 -0.48 -6.49 12.54
N ASP A 114 -1.34 -5.76 11.83
CA ASP A 114 -1.42 -4.30 11.88
C ASP A 114 -1.80 -3.80 13.28
N LYS A 115 -1.92 -2.49 13.44
CA LYS A 115 -2.15 -1.85 14.74
C LYS A 115 -3.46 -2.25 15.41
N MET A 116 -4.49 -2.62 14.64
CA MET A 116 -5.80 -3.05 15.11
C MET A 116 -6.57 -3.84 14.04
N PRO A 117 -7.67 -4.55 14.39
CA PRO A 117 -8.49 -5.25 13.43
C PRO A 117 -9.05 -4.34 12.33
N TRP A 118 -9.16 -4.88 11.13
CA TRP A 118 -9.63 -4.19 9.93
C TRP A 118 -10.47 -5.12 9.05
N CYS A 119 -11.08 -4.60 8.00
CA CYS A 119 -11.74 -5.39 6.97
C CYS A 119 -11.73 -4.67 5.62
N TYR A 120 -12.02 -5.42 4.56
CA TYR A 120 -12.33 -4.84 3.25
C TYR A 120 -13.75 -4.28 3.25
N THR A 121 -13.95 -3.20 2.51
CA THR A 121 -15.23 -2.51 2.34
C THR A 121 -15.44 -2.19 0.87
N LEU A 122 -16.69 -1.96 0.46
CA LEU A 122 -17.01 -1.38 -0.84
C LEU A 122 -17.37 0.10 -0.63
N SER A 123 -16.59 1.02 -1.20
CA SER A 123 -16.85 2.46 -1.17
C SER A 123 -17.04 2.96 -2.60
N ASP A 124 -18.23 3.45 -2.91
CA ASP A 124 -18.60 3.97 -4.24
C ASP A 124 -18.24 3.02 -5.40
N GLY A 125 -18.51 1.73 -5.22
CA GLY A 125 -18.23 0.69 -6.20
C GLY A 125 -16.78 0.23 -6.30
N ALA A 126 -15.86 0.81 -5.51
CA ALA A 126 -14.47 0.39 -5.45
C ALA A 126 -14.16 -0.36 -4.15
N ILE A 127 -13.32 -1.39 -4.26
CA ILE A 127 -12.81 -2.11 -3.09
C ILE A 127 -11.86 -1.19 -2.33
N SER A 128 -12.07 -1.11 -1.03
CA SER A 128 -11.24 -0.37 -0.08
C SER A 128 -11.06 -1.20 1.18
N TRP A 129 -10.32 -0.70 2.14
CA TRP A 129 -10.23 -1.27 3.48
C TRP A 129 -10.22 -0.15 4.52
N ASP A 130 -10.65 -0.48 5.74
CA ASP A 130 -10.58 0.46 6.86
C ASP A 130 -10.51 -0.29 8.18
N TYR A 131 -10.04 0.40 9.22
CA TYR A 131 -10.03 -0.16 10.56
C TYR A 131 -11.42 -0.31 11.12
N CYS A 132 -11.59 -1.33 11.94
CA CYS A 132 -12.88 -1.62 12.55
C CYS A 132 -13.20 -0.69 13.72
N ARG A 133 -14.47 -0.37 13.87
CA ARG A 133 -15.03 0.35 15.03
C ARG A 133 -15.12 -0.61 16.23
N LEU A 134 -13.96 -0.91 16.81
CA LEU A 134 -13.79 -1.85 17.88
C LEU A 134 -12.84 -1.27 18.92
N PRO A 135 -13.21 -1.19 20.22
CA PRO A 135 -12.33 -0.70 21.27
C PRO A 135 -11.23 -1.72 21.61
N SER A 136 -10.09 -1.25 22.08
CA SER A 136 -9.12 -2.12 22.74
C SER A 136 -9.62 -2.47 24.13
N CYS A 137 -9.43 -3.75 24.55
CA CYS A 137 -9.76 -4.17 25.90
C CYS A 137 -8.86 -3.41 26.89
N ARG A 138 -9.44 -2.75 27.86
CA ARG A 138 -8.68 -2.17 28.97
C ARG A 138 -8.19 -3.33 29.83
N MET A 139 -6.89 -3.44 30.06
CA MET A 139 -6.41 -4.31 31.13
C MET A 139 -7.05 -3.81 32.42
N ALA A 140 -7.90 -4.62 33.02
CA ALA A 140 -8.35 -4.39 34.38
C ALA A 140 -7.11 -4.44 35.28
N VAL A 141 -6.65 -3.28 35.75
CA VAL A 141 -5.61 -3.21 36.77
C VAL A 141 -6.27 -3.74 38.03
N SER A 142 -6.12 -5.03 38.27
CA SER A 142 -6.48 -5.67 39.52
C SER A 142 -5.57 -5.10 40.61
N SER A 143 -6.08 -4.13 41.34
CA SER A 143 -5.49 -3.64 42.58
C SER A 143 -5.71 -4.68 43.67
N SER A 144 -4.87 -5.69 43.72
CA SER A 144 -4.70 -6.58 44.87
C SER A 144 -3.24 -6.49 45.35
N ARG A 145 -3.02 -5.60 46.30
CA ARG A 145 -1.81 -5.60 47.10
C ARG A 145 -1.75 -6.93 47.90
N ARG A 146 -0.82 -7.79 47.57
CA ARG A 146 -0.21 -8.68 48.57
C ARG A 146 1.29 -8.71 48.28
N ILE A 147 2.02 -8.10 49.21
CA ILE A 147 3.47 -8.16 49.32
C ILE A 147 3.82 -9.56 49.85
N ILE A 148 4.61 -10.30 49.09
CA ILE A 148 5.36 -11.46 49.58
C ILE A 148 6.80 -11.28 49.11
N PRO A 149 7.79 -11.20 50.00
CA PRO A 149 9.19 -11.10 49.61
C PRO A 149 9.71 -12.52 49.30
N PHE A 150 10.05 -12.76 48.05
CA PHE A 150 10.86 -13.93 47.68
C PHE A 150 12.24 -13.48 47.23
N ASN A 151 13.25 -13.85 47.99
CA ASN A 151 14.65 -13.78 47.61
C ASN A 151 14.90 -14.76 46.44
N LEU A 152 15.25 -14.23 45.28
CA LEU A 152 15.75 -15.00 44.14
C LEU A 152 17.27 -14.77 44.00
N PRO A 153 18.07 -15.81 43.73
CA PRO A 153 19.51 -15.66 43.49
C PRO A 153 19.80 -14.92 42.17
N PRO A 154 21.00 -14.33 42.01
CA PRO A 154 21.31 -13.47 40.87
C PRO A 154 21.36 -14.26 39.57
N LEU A 155 20.54 -13.82 38.59
CA LEU A 155 20.54 -14.34 37.24
C LEU A 155 21.87 -14.03 36.54
N VAL A 156 22.51 -15.07 36.06
CA VAL A 156 23.66 -15.03 35.15
C VAL A 156 23.27 -14.26 33.89
N LYS A 157 23.97 -13.16 33.63
CA LYS A 157 23.78 -12.36 32.41
C LYS A 157 24.26 -13.17 31.21
N THR A 158 23.32 -13.72 30.44
CA THR A 158 23.60 -14.17 29.06
C THR A 158 23.92 -12.98 28.17
N PRO A 159 24.85 -13.12 27.21
CA PRO A 159 25.20 -12.03 26.30
C PRO A 159 23.96 -11.56 25.50
N ARG A 160 23.68 -10.25 25.54
CA ARG A 160 22.60 -9.59 24.80
C ARG A 160 22.86 -9.82 23.32
N PRO A 161 21.89 -10.32 22.53
CA PRO A 161 22.04 -10.37 21.09
C PRO A 161 22.21 -8.96 20.54
N SER A 162 23.06 -8.85 19.52
CA SER A 162 23.42 -7.67 18.78
C SER A 162 22.23 -6.72 18.51
N THR A 163 22.51 -5.42 18.64
CA THR A 163 21.61 -4.28 18.37
C THR A 163 20.64 -4.53 17.23
N PRO A 164 19.32 -4.29 17.42
CA PRO A 164 18.37 -4.40 16.34
C PRO A 164 18.73 -3.35 15.27
N SER A 165 18.97 -3.80 14.05
CA SER A 165 19.15 -2.93 12.90
C SER A 165 17.95 -1.98 12.86
N LYS A 166 18.18 -0.68 12.90
CA LYS A 166 17.13 0.34 12.82
C LYS A 166 16.31 0.07 11.57
N ARG A 167 15.07 -0.38 11.72
CA ARG A 167 14.17 -0.61 10.58
C ARG A 167 14.10 0.66 9.74
N PRO A 168 14.22 0.56 8.41
CA PRO A 168 14.20 1.73 7.55
C PRO A 168 12.92 2.53 7.78
N VAL A 169 13.11 3.84 7.91
CA VAL A 169 12.02 4.79 8.21
C VAL A 169 11.25 5.20 6.95
N CYS A 170 11.58 4.66 5.76
CA CYS A 170 11.00 4.96 4.45
C CYS A 170 10.72 3.66 3.66
N GLY A 171 10.03 3.77 2.54
CA GLY A 171 9.86 2.69 1.56
C GLY A 171 9.00 1.52 2.04
N LYS A 172 8.30 1.65 3.15
CA LYS A 172 7.41 0.59 3.64
C LYS A 172 5.99 0.83 3.13
N ARG A 173 5.46 -0.18 2.46
CA ARG A 173 4.05 -0.24 2.04
C ARG A 173 3.21 -0.69 3.22
N HIS A 174 1.98 -0.22 3.29
CA HIS A 174 0.98 -0.81 4.16
C HIS A 174 0.43 -2.05 3.44
N LYS A 175 0.89 -3.24 3.83
CA LYS A 175 0.49 -4.49 3.19
C LYS A 175 -0.87 -4.92 3.74
N LYS A 176 -1.94 -4.62 3.03
CA LYS A 176 -3.27 -5.20 3.27
C LYS A 176 -3.57 -6.39 2.35
N ARG A 177 -2.67 -6.69 1.42
CA ARG A 177 -2.72 -7.94 0.67
C ARG A 177 -2.17 -9.08 1.53
N LEU A 178 -2.99 -10.05 1.81
CA LEU A 178 -2.51 -11.36 2.25
C LEU A 178 -1.56 -11.87 1.16
N ALA A 179 -0.38 -12.36 1.54
CA ALA A 179 0.67 -12.76 0.61
C ALA A 179 0.12 -13.74 -0.43
N VAL A 180 -0.18 -13.24 -1.62
CA VAL A 180 -0.69 -14.03 -2.72
C VAL A 180 0.42 -14.28 -3.72
N ALA A 181 0.51 -15.53 -4.16
CA ALA A 181 1.33 -15.96 -5.27
C ALA A 181 1.04 -15.10 -6.52
N ARG A 182 2.14 -14.74 -7.21
CA ARG A 182 2.18 -13.93 -8.43
C ARG A 182 1.18 -14.41 -9.49
N GLY A 183 0.00 -13.82 -9.54
CA GLY A 183 -0.93 -13.93 -10.67
C GLY A 183 -0.64 -12.83 -11.69
N ARG A 184 -0.75 -13.14 -12.96
CA ARG A 184 -0.50 -12.28 -14.12
C ARG A 184 -1.43 -11.06 -14.11
N ILE A 185 -0.86 -9.87 -14.28
CA ILE A 185 -1.59 -8.63 -14.49
C ILE A 185 -1.41 -8.22 -15.95
N LEU A 186 -2.49 -8.25 -16.72
CA LEU A 186 -2.63 -7.57 -18.01
C LEU A 186 -3.33 -6.23 -17.75
N GLY A 187 -2.63 -5.11 -18.01
CA GLY A 187 -3.19 -3.75 -18.02
C GLY A 187 -3.57 -3.16 -16.67
N GLY A 188 -2.64 -2.91 -15.76
CA GLY A 188 -2.79 -2.15 -14.51
C GLY A 188 -4.00 -2.52 -13.62
N ASN A 189 -3.80 -2.64 -12.33
CA ASN A 189 -4.89 -2.88 -11.37
C ASN A 189 -5.14 -1.64 -10.52
N SER A 190 -6.35 -1.50 -10.02
CA SER A 190 -6.67 -0.50 -9.01
C SER A 190 -5.83 -0.76 -7.76
N ALA A 191 -5.01 0.21 -7.36
CA ALA A 191 -4.19 0.10 -6.16
C ALA A 191 -5.06 0.24 -4.91
N LEU A 192 -4.89 -0.65 -3.94
CA LEU A 192 -5.56 -0.51 -2.65
C LEU A 192 -5.05 0.71 -1.88
N PRO A 193 -5.88 1.37 -1.07
CA PRO A 193 -5.46 2.47 -0.23
C PRO A 193 -4.26 2.09 0.65
N GLY A 194 -3.21 2.93 0.63
CA GLY A 194 -1.98 2.69 1.39
C GLY A 194 -0.97 1.74 0.75
N THR A 195 -1.26 1.14 -0.42
CA THR A 195 -0.27 0.34 -1.17
C THR A 195 0.92 1.17 -1.64
N HIS A 196 0.66 2.41 -2.05
CA HIS A 196 1.67 3.39 -2.46
C HIS A 196 1.58 4.66 -1.61
N PRO A 197 1.97 4.62 -0.32
CA PRO A 197 1.73 5.73 0.61
C PRO A 197 2.61 6.96 0.31
N TRP A 198 3.52 6.86 -0.64
CA TRP A 198 4.37 7.95 -1.14
C TRP A 198 3.78 8.70 -2.33
N MET A 199 2.64 8.22 -2.88
CA MET A 199 2.02 8.88 -4.02
C MET A 199 1.52 10.27 -3.68
N VAL A 200 1.74 11.18 -4.62
CA VAL A 200 1.40 12.59 -4.52
C VAL A 200 0.63 13.01 -5.78
N ALA A 201 -0.55 13.60 -5.59
CA ALA A 201 -1.28 14.25 -6.66
C ALA A 201 -0.92 15.74 -6.69
N ILE A 202 -0.50 16.25 -7.84
CA ILE A 202 -0.05 17.64 -8.02
C ILE A 202 -0.95 18.29 -9.06
N TYR A 203 -1.76 19.24 -8.63
CA TYR A 203 -2.64 20.03 -9.46
C TYR A 203 -1.99 21.38 -9.73
N VAL A 204 -1.83 21.75 -11.00
CA VAL A 204 -1.22 23.01 -11.44
C VAL A 204 -2.28 23.82 -12.19
N GLY A 205 -2.73 24.91 -11.58
CA GLY A 205 -3.87 25.66 -12.11
C GLY A 205 -5.15 24.83 -12.08
N GLU A 206 -6.00 25.03 -13.08
CA GLU A 206 -7.31 24.36 -13.18
C GLU A 206 -7.28 23.09 -14.03
N ARG A 207 -6.30 22.95 -14.92
CA ARG A 207 -6.31 21.92 -15.98
C ARG A 207 -5.14 20.95 -15.95
N ASP A 208 -3.98 21.39 -15.45
CA ASP A 208 -2.77 20.59 -15.53
C ASP A 208 -2.62 19.69 -14.28
N PHE A 209 -2.28 18.45 -14.51
CA PHE A 209 -2.10 17.44 -13.47
C PHE A 209 -0.82 16.65 -13.69
N CYS A 210 -0.09 16.42 -12.61
CA CYS A 210 1.05 15.52 -12.56
C CYS A 210 1.01 14.69 -11.27
N ALA A 211 1.68 13.56 -11.31
CA ALA A 211 1.98 12.81 -10.12
C ALA A 211 3.33 13.26 -9.51
N GLY A 212 3.60 12.81 -8.31
CA GLY A 212 4.87 13.01 -7.63
C GLY A 212 5.08 11.97 -6.56
N THR A 213 6.23 12.05 -5.91
CA THR A 213 6.65 11.07 -4.92
C THR A 213 7.17 11.73 -3.66
N LEU A 214 6.56 11.42 -2.51
CA LEU A 214 7.00 11.91 -1.20
C LEU A 214 8.31 11.20 -0.81
N VAL A 215 9.41 11.95 -0.65
CA VAL A 215 10.73 11.42 -0.28
C VAL A 215 11.13 11.77 1.16
N SER A 216 10.50 12.79 1.73
CA SER A 216 10.57 13.11 3.17
C SER A 216 9.32 13.86 3.60
N SER A 217 9.16 14.17 4.88
CA SER A 217 7.94 14.83 5.37
C SER A 217 7.61 16.14 4.63
N CYS A 218 8.61 16.90 4.17
CA CYS A 218 8.43 18.21 3.52
C CYS A 218 8.84 18.23 2.04
N TRP A 219 9.31 17.13 1.46
CA TRP A 219 9.89 17.14 0.13
C TRP A 219 9.28 16.07 -0.77
N ILE A 220 8.97 16.51 -1.97
CA ILE A 220 8.42 15.70 -3.05
C ILE A 220 9.38 15.78 -4.23
N VAL A 221 9.52 14.68 -4.95
CA VAL A 221 10.18 14.58 -6.25
C VAL A 221 9.10 14.40 -7.32
N SER A 222 9.23 15.12 -8.44
CA SER A 222 8.35 14.99 -9.61
C SER A 222 9.15 15.28 -10.89
N ALA A 223 8.49 15.27 -12.04
CA ALA A 223 9.07 15.65 -13.33
C ALA A 223 9.13 17.17 -13.48
N ALA A 224 10.25 17.69 -13.99
CA ALA A 224 10.44 19.12 -14.19
C ALA A 224 9.53 19.69 -15.29
N HIS A 225 9.23 18.89 -16.31
CA HIS A 225 8.33 19.31 -17.39
C HIS A 225 6.92 19.69 -16.91
N CYS A 226 6.46 19.17 -15.76
CA CYS A 226 5.20 19.57 -15.13
C CYS A 226 5.17 21.06 -14.75
N PHE A 227 6.32 21.68 -14.58
CA PHE A 227 6.49 23.05 -14.10
C PHE A 227 7.15 23.98 -15.16
N PHE A 228 7.29 23.53 -16.40
CA PHE A 228 8.03 24.26 -17.43
C PHE A 228 7.43 25.64 -17.76
N ARG A 229 6.12 25.83 -17.52
CA ARG A 229 5.44 27.13 -17.65
C ARG A 229 5.63 28.05 -16.46
N ASN A 230 6.47 27.66 -15.50
CA ASN A 230 6.78 28.41 -14.28
C ASN A 230 5.51 28.86 -13.52
N PRO A 231 4.63 27.95 -13.10
CA PRO A 231 3.38 28.29 -12.44
C PRO A 231 3.63 29.02 -11.12
N LEU A 232 2.74 29.95 -10.76
CA LEU A 232 2.80 30.62 -9.47
C LEU A 232 2.55 29.60 -8.34
N LEU A 233 3.24 29.76 -7.21
CA LEU A 233 3.10 28.87 -6.06
C LEU A 233 1.66 28.75 -5.55
N SER A 234 0.88 29.81 -5.68
CA SER A 234 -0.53 29.85 -5.30
C SER A 234 -1.43 29.00 -6.21
N GLN A 235 -0.97 28.68 -7.43
CA GLN A 235 -1.68 27.85 -8.39
C GLN A 235 -1.39 26.36 -8.22
N ILE A 236 -0.47 25.99 -7.30
CA ILE A 236 -0.07 24.61 -7.12
C ILE A 236 -0.71 24.06 -5.85
N ARG A 237 -1.51 23.01 -6.01
CA ARG A 237 -2.15 22.25 -4.92
C ARG A 237 -1.61 20.84 -4.90
N VAL A 238 -1.15 20.39 -3.75
CA VAL A 238 -0.56 19.08 -3.54
C VAL A 238 -1.44 18.26 -2.61
N VAL A 239 -1.79 17.02 -3.00
CA VAL A 239 -2.61 16.12 -2.17
C VAL A 239 -1.84 14.83 -1.93
N LEU A 240 -1.69 14.47 -0.66
CA LEU A 240 -1.09 13.22 -0.18
C LEU A 240 -2.18 12.27 0.30
N GLY A 241 -1.99 10.94 0.11
CA GLY A 241 -2.94 9.93 0.58
C GLY A 241 -4.25 9.88 -0.21
N GLN A 242 -4.29 10.50 -1.39
CA GLN A 242 -5.44 10.47 -2.29
C GLN A 242 -5.56 9.10 -2.95
N GLN A 243 -6.78 8.56 -3.00
CA GLN A 243 -7.08 7.30 -3.69
C GLN A 243 -7.79 7.55 -5.03
N ARG A 244 -8.87 8.32 -5.03
CA ARG A 244 -9.60 8.69 -6.25
C ARG A 244 -9.17 10.05 -6.75
N PHE A 245 -9.05 10.17 -8.08
CA PHE A 245 -8.68 11.43 -8.72
C PHE A 245 -9.64 12.56 -8.32
N ASN A 246 -9.08 13.69 -7.94
CA ASN A 246 -9.78 14.91 -7.52
C ASN A 246 -10.81 14.73 -6.39
N VAL A 247 -10.75 13.62 -5.63
CA VAL A 247 -11.57 13.40 -4.44
C VAL A 247 -10.68 13.43 -3.22
N THR A 248 -11.00 14.32 -2.27
CA THR A 248 -10.31 14.41 -0.98
C THR A 248 -11.13 13.66 0.06
N ASP A 249 -10.70 12.47 0.42
CA ASP A 249 -11.28 11.66 1.48
C ASP A 249 -10.59 11.91 2.84
N HIS A 250 -11.05 11.24 3.89
CA HIS A 250 -10.53 11.42 5.26
C HIS A 250 -9.05 11.04 5.42
N ASN A 251 -8.49 10.24 4.51
CA ASN A 251 -7.08 9.82 4.49
C ASN A 251 -6.19 10.84 3.79
N ALA A 252 -6.77 11.66 2.92
CA ALA A 252 -6.04 12.65 2.13
C ALA A 252 -5.68 13.90 2.97
N ARG A 253 -4.58 14.54 2.59
CA ARG A 253 -4.10 15.80 3.17
C ARG A 253 -3.62 16.72 2.07
N THR A 254 -4.16 17.93 2.03
CA THR A 254 -3.84 18.95 1.04
C THR A 254 -2.81 19.93 1.59
N PHE A 255 -1.82 20.26 0.76
CA PHE A 255 -0.76 21.22 1.07
C PHE A 255 -0.60 22.24 -0.06
N GLY A 256 -0.22 23.45 0.28
CA GLY A 256 0.40 24.39 -0.65
C GLY A 256 1.89 24.13 -0.80
N VAL A 257 2.51 24.82 -1.75
CA VAL A 257 3.93 24.73 -2.07
C VAL A 257 4.67 25.93 -1.52
N ASP A 258 5.80 25.71 -0.84
CA ASP A 258 6.74 26.76 -0.36
C ASP A 258 7.68 27.19 -1.49
N LYS A 259 8.18 26.23 -2.26
CA LYS A 259 9.02 26.41 -3.46
C LYS A 259 9.17 25.13 -4.24
N TYR A 260 9.57 25.26 -5.50
CA TYR A 260 10.08 24.16 -6.32
C TYR A 260 11.46 24.53 -6.88
N ILE A 261 12.31 23.53 -7.12
CA ILE A 261 13.71 23.72 -7.47
C ILE A 261 14.08 22.74 -8.59
N PHE A 262 14.59 23.28 -9.68
CA PHE A 262 15.15 22.49 -10.79
C PHE A 262 16.67 22.26 -10.60
N PRO A 263 17.24 21.19 -11.14
CA PRO A 263 18.70 21.11 -11.31
C PRO A 263 19.15 22.19 -12.30
N LYS A 264 20.40 22.65 -12.15
CA LYS A 264 20.95 23.72 -13.01
C LYS A 264 20.95 23.38 -14.50
N GLN A 265 21.00 22.08 -14.82
CA GLN A 265 21.06 21.56 -16.19
C GLN A 265 19.69 21.46 -16.87
N PHE A 266 18.59 21.59 -16.12
CA PHE A 266 17.25 21.56 -16.72
C PHE A 266 17.01 22.78 -17.63
N SER A 267 16.42 22.53 -18.78
CA SER A 267 16.06 23.58 -19.73
C SER A 267 14.65 23.36 -20.26
N VAL A 268 13.87 24.42 -20.31
CA VAL A 268 12.52 24.43 -20.89
C VAL A 268 12.53 24.18 -22.40
N PHE A 269 13.68 24.40 -23.07
CA PHE A 269 13.85 24.13 -24.52
C PHE A 269 14.07 22.65 -24.83
N ASN A 270 14.49 21.85 -23.81
CA ASN A 270 14.57 20.41 -23.91
C ASN A 270 14.09 19.77 -22.62
N PRO A 271 12.75 19.74 -22.40
CA PRO A 271 12.14 19.39 -21.13
C PRO A 271 12.27 17.92 -20.75
N THR A 272 12.75 17.05 -21.66
CA THR A 272 12.99 15.64 -21.39
C THR A 272 14.38 15.39 -20.82
N LEU A 273 15.32 16.35 -20.93
CA LEU A 273 16.65 16.27 -20.32
C LEU A 273 16.64 16.82 -18.89
N HIS A 274 17.26 16.09 -17.98
CA HIS A 274 17.31 16.45 -16.57
C HIS A 274 15.93 16.69 -15.96
N ASP A 275 14.95 15.89 -16.40
CA ASP A 275 13.53 16.02 -16.08
C ASP A 275 13.23 15.57 -14.64
N ILE A 276 13.66 16.40 -13.69
CA ILE A 276 13.43 16.21 -12.25
C ILE A 276 13.23 17.57 -11.57
N VAL A 277 12.32 17.62 -10.62
CA VAL A 277 12.06 18.79 -9.77
C VAL A 277 11.90 18.38 -8.31
N LEU A 278 12.40 19.19 -7.40
CA LEU A 278 12.15 19.08 -5.96
C LEU A 278 11.14 20.14 -5.53
N ILE A 279 10.06 19.67 -4.91
CA ILE A 279 8.96 20.52 -4.43
C ILE A 279 8.97 20.48 -2.91
N LYS A 280 8.99 21.65 -2.28
CA LYS A 280 8.90 21.79 -0.84
C LYS A 280 7.50 22.19 -0.43
N LEU A 281 6.90 21.39 0.45
CA LEU A 281 5.59 21.66 1.01
C LEU A 281 5.60 22.89 1.92
N LYS A 282 4.55 23.70 1.87
CA LYS A 282 4.27 24.74 2.84
C LYS A 282 3.88 24.07 4.16
N LYS A 283 4.49 24.50 5.25
CA LYS A 283 4.15 23.99 6.59
C LYS A 283 2.75 24.42 6.99
N GLN A 284 2.02 23.51 7.61
CA GLN A 284 0.76 23.75 8.31
C GLN A 284 1.01 23.53 9.80
N ASP A 285 0.70 24.48 10.67
CA ASP A 285 0.96 24.43 12.12
C ASP A 285 2.43 24.03 12.46
N GLY A 286 3.37 24.63 11.73
CA GLY A 286 4.80 24.38 11.89
C GLY A 286 5.34 23.05 11.36
N ARG A 287 4.49 22.18 10.80
CA ARG A 287 4.83 20.84 10.35
C ARG A 287 4.45 20.61 8.88
N CYS A 288 5.14 19.69 8.24
CA CYS A 288 4.74 19.16 6.94
C CYS A 288 3.96 17.83 7.11
N ALA A 289 4.02 16.95 6.13
CA ALA A 289 3.26 15.70 6.13
C ALA A 289 3.56 14.83 7.37
N LYS A 290 2.52 14.42 8.07
CA LYS A 290 2.57 13.43 9.15
C LYS A 290 2.40 12.04 8.53
N ARG A 291 3.18 11.08 9.03
CA ARG A 291 3.03 9.68 8.60
C ARG A 291 1.71 9.09 9.06
N THR A 292 1.06 8.43 8.12
CA THR A 292 -0.14 7.61 8.32
C THR A 292 0.03 6.32 7.54
N PRO A 293 -0.86 5.34 7.62
CA PRO A 293 -0.88 4.18 6.71
C PRO A 293 -0.94 4.57 5.23
N PHE A 294 -1.52 5.74 4.92
CA PHE A 294 -1.77 6.24 3.56
C PHE A 294 -0.76 7.30 3.11
N ILE A 295 0.08 7.79 4.02
CA ILE A 295 1.08 8.84 3.76
C ILE A 295 2.40 8.43 4.41
N SER A 296 3.38 8.04 3.62
CA SER A 296 4.73 7.66 4.07
C SER A 296 5.74 7.86 2.94
N PRO A 297 6.96 8.37 3.22
CA PRO A 297 7.94 8.58 2.17
C PRO A 297 8.49 7.25 1.63
N ILE A 298 8.80 7.23 0.34
CA ILE A 298 9.64 6.21 -0.29
C ILE A 298 11.12 6.42 0.11
N CYS A 299 11.96 5.39 0.02
CA CYS A 299 13.40 5.56 0.20
C CYS A 299 14.05 6.12 -1.08
N LEU A 300 14.99 7.02 -0.92
CA LEU A 300 15.91 7.38 -1.99
C LEU A 300 16.98 6.30 -2.11
N PRO A 301 17.42 5.96 -3.34
CA PRO A 301 18.53 5.05 -3.54
C PRO A 301 19.85 5.69 -3.10
N ASP A 302 20.84 4.88 -2.80
CA ASP A 302 22.23 5.34 -2.69
C ASP A 302 22.89 5.42 -4.08
N LYS A 303 24.05 6.09 -4.19
CA LYS A 303 24.80 6.20 -5.46
C LYS A 303 25.13 4.86 -6.11
N ASN A 304 25.35 3.84 -5.29
CA ASN A 304 25.73 2.50 -5.73
C ASN A 304 24.53 1.54 -5.81
N THR A 305 23.31 2.06 -5.63
CA THR A 305 22.11 1.23 -5.73
C THR A 305 21.89 0.84 -7.20
N THR A 306 21.99 -0.45 -7.48
CA THR A 306 21.67 -1.01 -8.78
C THR A 306 20.62 -2.08 -8.66
N PHE A 307 19.77 -2.19 -9.65
CA PHE A 307 18.85 -3.29 -9.85
C PHE A 307 19.23 -3.98 -11.17
N PRO A 308 19.20 -5.33 -11.22
CA PRO A 308 19.59 -6.06 -12.43
C PRO A 308 18.61 -5.78 -13.58
N ASP A 309 19.09 -6.02 -14.79
CA ASP A 309 18.25 -6.00 -15.99
C ASP A 309 17.04 -6.91 -15.80
N TYR A 310 15.91 -6.49 -16.34
CA TYR A 310 14.62 -7.17 -16.24
C TYR A 310 14.05 -7.29 -14.80
N PHE A 311 14.65 -6.58 -13.83
CA PHE A 311 14.11 -6.52 -12.48
C PHE A 311 12.69 -5.93 -12.48
N CYS A 312 11.79 -6.56 -11.72
CA CYS A 312 10.41 -6.10 -11.59
C CYS A 312 10.33 -4.88 -10.67
N CYS A 313 9.91 -3.75 -11.21
CA CYS A 313 9.55 -2.54 -10.48
C CYS A 313 8.05 -2.27 -10.63
N THR A 314 7.52 -1.32 -9.90
CA THR A 314 6.11 -0.93 -9.97
C THR A 314 6.01 0.54 -10.33
N ILE A 315 5.15 0.87 -11.27
CA ILE A 315 4.67 2.22 -11.52
C ILE A 315 3.29 2.38 -10.89
N SER A 316 2.96 3.59 -10.47
CA SER A 316 1.65 3.91 -9.91
C SER A 316 1.26 5.35 -10.25
N GLY A 317 -0.04 5.58 -10.47
CA GLY A 317 -0.56 6.88 -10.83
C GLY A 317 -2.06 6.89 -11.07
N TRP A 318 -2.58 8.06 -11.45
CA TRP A 318 -3.99 8.28 -11.79
C TRP A 318 -4.18 8.48 -13.30
N GLY A 319 -3.13 8.28 -14.09
CA GLY A 319 -3.14 8.51 -15.53
C GLY A 319 -4.12 7.64 -16.29
N HIS A 320 -4.21 7.88 -17.59
CA HIS A 320 -5.11 7.16 -18.46
C HIS A 320 -4.76 5.67 -18.51
N MET A 321 -5.77 4.83 -18.47
CA MET A 321 -5.58 3.37 -18.56
C MET A 321 -5.18 2.90 -19.97
N HIS A 322 -5.36 3.74 -20.98
CA HIS A 322 -4.95 3.53 -22.37
C HIS A 322 -4.99 4.88 -23.14
N GLU A 323 -4.30 4.98 -24.29
CA GLU A 323 -4.15 6.20 -25.08
C GLU A 323 -5.47 6.92 -25.43
N LYS A 324 -6.57 6.18 -25.55
CA LYS A 324 -7.90 6.69 -25.91
C LYS A 324 -8.84 6.87 -24.71
N ALA A 325 -8.35 6.66 -23.48
CA ALA A 325 -9.18 6.82 -22.29
C ALA A 325 -9.54 8.28 -22.08
N GLN A 326 -10.76 8.53 -21.64
CA GLN A 326 -11.20 9.86 -21.23
C GLN A 326 -11.31 9.90 -19.69
N GLY A 327 -10.57 10.84 -19.09
CA GLY A 327 -10.61 11.11 -17.66
C GLY A 327 -9.69 10.20 -16.81
N TYR A 328 -9.55 10.62 -15.57
CA TYR A 328 -8.75 9.98 -14.55
C TYR A 328 -9.66 9.21 -13.60
N SER A 329 -9.11 8.17 -12.98
CA SER A 329 -9.87 7.26 -12.12
C SER A 329 -9.28 7.15 -10.70
N SER A 330 -9.47 6.02 -10.04
CA SER A 330 -8.75 5.65 -8.83
C SER A 330 -7.28 5.38 -9.13
N LEU A 331 -6.43 5.46 -8.09
CA LEU A 331 -5.01 5.15 -8.18
C LEU A 331 -4.82 3.74 -8.75
N GLN A 332 -4.03 3.65 -9.80
CA GLN A 332 -3.66 2.40 -10.46
C GLN A 332 -2.22 2.01 -10.15
N GLU A 333 -1.90 0.73 -10.28
CA GLU A 333 -0.53 0.22 -10.22
C GLU A 333 -0.28 -0.77 -11.35
N ALA A 334 0.94 -0.80 -11.87
CA ALA A 334 1.37 -1.78 -12.86
C ALA A 334 2.80 -2.24 -12.58
N GLY A 335 3.06 -3.55 -12.79
CA GLY A 335 4.41 -4.09 -12.77
C GLY A 335 5.10 -3.85 -14.10
N VAL A 336 6.31 -3.31 -14.09
CA VAL A 336 7.16 -3.11 -15.27
C VAL A 336 8.54 -3.71 -15.04
N ARG A 337 9.24 -4.08 -16.11
CA ARG A 337 10.61 -4.60 -16.03
C ARG A 337 11.60 -3.56 -16.53
N LEU A 338 12.72 -3.41 -15.81
CA LEU A 338 13.83 -2.61 -16.28
C LEU A 338 14.35 -3.18 -17.60
N ILE A 339 14.62 -2.31 -18.56
CA ILE A 339 15.15 -2.67 -19.87
C ILE A 339 16.61 -2.25 -19.93
N PRO A 340 17.54 -3.13 -20.42
CA PRO A 340 18.95 -2.79 -20.58
C PRO A 340 19.11 -1.50 -21.37
N HIS A 341 20.01 -0.63 -20.92
CA HIS A 341 20.25 0.67 -21.52
C HIS A 341 20.59 0.57 -23.02
N ASP A 342 21.43 -0.41 -23.41
CA ASP A 342 21.78 -0.65 -24.79
C ASP A 342 20.59 -1.09 -25.65
N THR A 343 19.66 -1.84 -25.07
CA THR A 343 18.42 -2.23 -25.76
C THR A 343 17.53 -1.01 -26.00
N CYS A 344 17.42 -0.11 -25.03
CA CYS A 344 16.64 1.11 -25.17
C CYS A 344 17.23 2.09 -26.21
N ARG A 345 18.54 2.06 -26.40
CA ARG A 345 19.28 2.90 -27.38
C ARG A 345 19.40 2.28 -28.77
N LYS A 346 18.75 1.16 -29.04
CA LYS A 346 18.71 0.63 -30.42
C LYS A 346 18.03 1.61 -31.35
N PRO A 347 18.45 1.66 -32.65
CA PRO A 347 17.88 2.60 -33.64
C PRO A 347 16.36 2.48 -33.81
N ASP A 348 15.82 1.28 -33.70
CA ASP A 348 14.39 0.97 -33.79
C ASP A 348 13.59 1.27 -32.51
N VAL A 349 14.29 1.55 -31.38
CA VAL A 349 13.68 1.93 -30.10
C VAL A 349 13.73 3.45 -29.95
N TYR A 350 14.79 3.99 -29.35
CA TYR A 350 14.90 5.45 -29.11
C TYR A 350 16.24 6.06 -29.54
N SER A 351 17.18 5.25 -30.03
CA SER A 351 18.48 5.71 -30.48
C SER A 351 19.17 6.62 -29.45
N ASN A 352 19.76 7.71 -29.88
CA ASN A 352 20.49 8.67 -29.05
C ASN A 352 19.60 9.59 -28.19
N HIS A 353 18.27 9.47 -28.27
CA HIS A 353 17.35 10.27 -27.45
C HIS A 353 17.40 9.85 -25.97
N VAL A 354 17.78 8.59 -25.68
CA VAL A 354 17.95 8.11 -24.31
C VAL A 354 19.39 8.33 -23.86
N THR A 355 19.58 9.15 -22.84
CA THR A 355 20.88 9.50 -22.25
C THR A 355 21.16 8.68 -21.00
N ASP A 356 22.38 8.77 -20.45
CA ASP A 356 22.77 8.09 -19.20
C ASP A 356 21.99 8.59 -17.96
N GLY A 357 21.33 9.74 -18.07
CA GLY A 357 20.41 10.27 -17.05
C GLY A 357 19.02 9.66 -17.08
N MET A 358 18.78 8.69 -17.97
CA MET A 358 17.48 8.07 -18.20
C MET A 358 17.52 6.56 -17.99
N LEU A 359 16.37 5.96 -17.71
CA LEU A 359 16.12 4.53 -17.60
C LEU A 359 14.94 4.17 -18.51
N CYS A 360 14.94 2.94 -19.02
CA CYS A 360 13.75 2.40 -19.69
C CYS A 360 13.14 1.27 -18.89
N ALA A 361 11.82 1.23 -18.86
CA ALA A 361 11.09 0.11 -18.29
C ALA A 361 9.75 -0.09 -19.00
N GLY A 362 9.29 -1.34 -19.05
CA GLY A 362 8.02 -1.70 -19.69
C GLY A 362 7.76 -3.20 -19.63
N LEU A 363 6.59 -3.63 -20.09
CA LEU A 363 6.20 -5.05 -20.21
C LEU A 363 5.85 -5.46 -21.65
N GLY A 364 6.29 -4.70 -22.64
CA GLY A 364 5.84 -4.91 -24.02
C GLY A 364 4.39 -4.42 -24.21
N LYS A 365 3.52 -5.23 -24.82
CA LYS A 365 2.14 -4.80 -25.20
C LYS A 365 1.17 -4.60 -24.01
N CYS A 366 1.60 -4.75 -22.75
CA CYS A 366 0.63 -5.03 -21.67
C CYS A 366 0.61 -4.05 -20.51
N ALA A 367 1.66 -3.29 -20.21
CA ALA A 367 1.63 -2.25 -19.16
C ALA A 367 2.70 -1.20 -19.39
N ASP A 368 2.31 0.06 -19.31
CA ASP A 368 3.18 1.22 -19.41
C ASP A 368 2.55 2.40 -18.67
N ALA A 369 3.36 3.43 -18.36
CA ALA A 369 2.88 4.72 -17.89
C ALA A 369 2.17 5.46 -19.03
N CYS A 370 1.09 6.20 -18.69
CA CYS A 370 0.31 6.95 -19.67
C CYS A 370 0.13 8.41 -19.25
N GLN A 371 -0.64 9.17 -20.02
CA GLN A 371 -0.93 10.58 -19.72
C GLN A 371 -1.51 10.75 -18.31
N GLY A 372 -0.96 11.67 -17.54
CA GLY A 372 -1.34 11.92 -16.14
C GLY A 372 -0.51 11.14 -15.09
N ASP A 373 0.37 10.22 -15.51
CA ASP A 373 1.34 9.56 -14.62
C ASP A 373 2.67 10.31 -14.54
N SER A 374 2.89 11.34 -15.37
CA SER A 374 4.10 12.17 -15.41
C SER A 374 4.52 12.62 -14.01
N GLY A 375 5.80 12.44 -13.67
CA GLY A 375 6.36 12.76 -12.35
C GLY A 375 6.14 11.70 -11.28
N GLY A 376 5.35 10.66 -11.56
CA GLY A 376 5.12 9.52 -10.68
C GLY A 376 6.34 8.61 -10.55
N PRO A 377 6.34 7.68 -9.58
CA PRO A 377 7.48 6.82 -9.27
C PRO A 377 7.59 5.59 -10.17
N LEU A 378 8.82 5.25 -10.56
CA LEU A 378 9.26 3.89 -10.81
C LEU A 378 9.85 3.36 -9.50
N ALA A 379 9.07 2.58 -8.78
CA ALA A 379 9.42 2.06 -7.47
C ALA A 379 9.95 0.63 -7.57
N CYS A 380 11.23 0.43 -7.23
CA CYS A 380 11.86 -0.89 -7.19
C CYS A 380 11.98 -1.35 -5.74
N THR A 381 11.49 -2.57 -5.44
CA THR A 381 11.41 -3.08 -4.06
C THR A 381 12.41 -4.20 -3.84
N ARG A 382 13.27 -4.05 -2.83
CA ARG A 382 14.21 -5.06 -2.34
C ARG A 382 14.01 -5.22 -0.83
N ASP A 383 13.92 -6.45 -0.34
CA ASP A 383 13.75 -6.78 1.09
C ASP A 383 12.59 -6.00 1.75
N ASP A 384 11.45 -5.95 1.07
CA ASP A 384 10.24 -5.20 1.50
C ASP A 384 10.45 -3.68 1.66
N VAL A 385 11.52 -3.12 1.13
CA VAL A 385 11.79 -1.68 1.08
C VAL A 385 11.73 -1.20 -0.36
N SER A 386 10.88 -0.21 -0.61
CA SER A 386 10.73 0.40 -1.93
C SER A 386 11.63 1.63 -2.07
N PHE A 387 12.32 1.71 -3.21
CA PHE A 387 13.22 2.79 -3.58
C PHE A 387 12.67 3.54 -4.79
N LEU A 388 12.76 4.86 -4.79
CA LEU A 388 12.48 5.69 -5.96
C LEU A 388 13.65 5.54 -6.94
N TYR A 389 13.54 4.62 -7.88
CA TYR A 389 14.61 4.34 -8.84
C TYR A 389 14.51 5.19 -10.11
N GLY A 390 13.27 5.48 -10.54
CA GLY A 390 13.01 6.37 -11.68
C GLY A 390 11.82 7.30 -11.43
N ILE A 391 11.68 8.32 -12.29
CA ILE A 391 10.57 9.25 -12.36
C ILE A 391 9.97 9.14 -13.76
N ILE A 392 8.66 8.94 -13.87
CA ILE A 392 7.96 8.88 -15.16
C ILE A 392 8.17 10.21 -15.89
N SER A 393 8.78 10.16 -17.08
CA SER A 393 9.17 11.33 -17.83
C SER A 393 8.49 11.40 -19.21
N TRP A 394 8.77 10.45 -20.12
CA TRP A 394 8.21 10.46 -21.47
C TRP A 394 8.15 9.05 -22.08
N GLY A 395 7.51 8.93 -23.23
CA GLY A 395 7.43 7.72 -24.04
C GLY A 395 6.70 7.96 -25.34
N GLU A 396 6.82 7.06 -26.30
CA GLU A 396 6.10 7.11 -27.57
C GLU A 396 4.79 6.33 -27.47
N GLY A 397 3.72 7.04 -27.10
CA GLY A 397 2.40 6.45 -26.81
C GLY A 397 2.35 5.78 -25.43
N CYS A 398 1.41 4.88 -25.22
CA CYS A 398 1.23 4.14 -23.97
C CYS A 398 1.15 2.64 -24.26
N GLY A 399 2.18 1.87 -23.86
CA GLY A 399 2.23 0.43 -24.06
C GLY A 399 2.41 -0.01 -25.52
N ARG A 400 2.97 0.81 -26.38
CA ARG A 400 3.27 0.46 -27.77
C ARG A 400 4.39 -0.58 -27.82
N SER A 401 4.23 -1.58 -28.67
CA SER A 401 5.25 -2.60 -28.87
C SER A 401 6.59 -1.99 -29.33
N GLY A 402 7.68 -2.34 -28.65
CA GLY A 402 9.01 -1.83 -28.95
C GLY A 402 9.29 -0.40 -28.45
N LYS A 403 8.35 0.26 -27.78
CA LYS A 403 8.48 1.62 -27.27
C LYS A 403 8.21 1.66 -25.76
N PRO A 404 9.21 1.29 -24.94
CA PRO A 404 9.08 1.29 -23.48
C PRO A 404 8.98 2.72 -22.94
N GLY A 405 8.41 2.87 -21.74
CA GLY A 405 8.43 4.13 -20.99
C GLY A 405 9.87 4.54 -20.64
N VAL A 406 10.13 5.85 -20.67
CA VAL A 406 11.42 6.46 -20.31
C VAL A 406 11.27 7.24 -19.01
N TYR A 407 12.20 7.01 -18.12
CA TYR A 407 12.19 7.51 -16.74
C TYR A 407 13.49 8.27 -16.45
N THR A 408 13.41 9.35 -15.68
CA THR A 408 14.61 10.00 -15.16
C THR A 408 15.31 9.09 -14.14
N ASN A 409 16.60 8.81 -14.32
CA ASN A 409 17.39 7.96 -13.43
C ASN A 409 17.73 8.69 -12.12
N VAL A 410 16.99 8.40 -11.04
CA VAL A 410 17.12 9.10 -9.74
C VAL A 410 18.51 8.94 -9.13
N VAL A 411 19.19 7.81 -9.35
CA VAL A 411 20.56 7.58 -8.83
C VAL A 411 21.54 8.66 -9.28
N LYS A 412 21.39 9.15 -10.50
CA LYS A 412 22.25 10.22 -11.05
C LYS A 412 22.05 11.59 -10.38
N TYR A 413 20.92 11.79 -9.69
CA TYR A 413 20.56 13.06 -9.04
C TYR A 413 20.65 13.03 -7.51
N ILE A 414 21.10 11.94 -6.91
CA ILE A 414 21.11 11.77 -5.44
C ILE A 414 21.92 12.83 -4.72
N ASP A 415 23.06 13.25 -5.26
CA ASP A 415 23.86 14.33 -4.66
C ASP A 415 23.14 15.65 -4.67
N TRP A 416 22.55 15.98 -5.82
CA TRP A 416 21.75 17.20 -5.95
C TRP A 416 20.55 17.18 -5.00
N ILE A 417 19.78 16.08 -4.97
CA ILE A 417 18.65 15.91 -4.05
C ILE A 417 19.09 16.12 -2.61
N ASN A 418 20.16 15.42 -2.18
CA ASN A 418 20.67 15.54 -0.83
C ASN A 418 21.18 16.94 -0.51
N SER A 419 21.84 17.63 -1.47
CA SER A 419 22.33 18.98 -1.29
C SER A 419 21.19 20.00 -1.05
N VAL A 420 20.05 19.80 -1.69
CA VAL A 420 18.87 20.64 -1.55
C VAL A 420 18.11 20.34 -0.26
N ILE A 421 17.88 19.06 0.05
CA ILE A 421 17.09 18.63 1.23
C ILE A 421 17.86 18.89 2.52
N LYS A 422 19.19 18.65 2.56
CA LYS A 422 20.05 18.80 3.74
C LYS A 422 20.51 20.22 4.00
N ARG A 423 20.29 21.19 3.09
CA ARG A 423 20.59 22.61 3.36
C ARG A 423 19.80 23.07 4.59
N LYS A 424 20.43 22.98 5.78
CA LYS A 424 19.99 23.73 6.95
C LYS A 424 19.96 25.20 6.53
N THR A 425 18.84 25.87 6.75
CA THR A 425 18.81 27.34 6.77
C THR A 425 19.90 27.79 7.75
N VAL A 426 21.01 28.28 7.25
CA VAL A 426 21.97 29.04 8.05
C VAL A 426 21.16 30.23 8.54
N LYS A 427 20.80 30.24 9.82
CA LYS A 427 20.28 31.44 10.48
C LYS A 427 21.36 32.49 10.34
N GLY A 428 21.09 33.50 9.54
CA GLY A 428 21.98 34.65 9.45
C GLY A 428 22.21 35.21 10.86
N SER A 429 23.45 35.14 11.30
CA SER A 429 23.95 35.96 12.38
C SER A 429 23.83 37.40 11.89
N ARG A 430 22.86 38.14 12.41
CA ARG A 430 22.91 39.58 12.36
C ARG A 430 23.96 40.03 13.38
N SER A 431 25.07 40.51 12.89
CA SER A 431 25.94 41.45 13.60
C SER A 431 25.23 42.78 13.77
#